data_30059df32e71555aba818c2754925629
#
_entry.id   30059df32e71555aba818c2754925629
#
_cell.length_a   1.000
_cell.length_b   1.000
_cell.length_c   1.000
_cell.angle_alpha   90.00
_cell.angle_beta   90.00
_cell.angle_gamma   90.00
#
_symmetry.space_group_name_H-M   'P 1'
#
loop_
_entity.id
_entity.type
_entity.pdbx_description
1 polymer ?
#
loop_
_entity_poly.entity_id
_entity_poly.type
_entity_poly.pdbx_seq_one_letter_code
_entity_poly.pdbx_strand_id
1 'polypeptide(L)'
;LDEKVRLLEEDTYRLSDFSEFGLRRRLSAEAQEMAVKAIAEVELPADSHFIGTSNVYLAKKFNLKPVGTMAHEWIMCTGQGNHKHNPAYSNWYALDAWVKEYGILNGIALTDTITTDCFLRDFQLTYATLFSGVRHDSGDPYEWGDKMIAHYNSLGINPRTKTLLFSDSLDFERATALY
;
A
#
# COMPACT_ATOMS: atom_id res chain seq x y z
N LEU A 1 -16.95 14.34 -10.90
CA LEU A 1 -17.09 13.46 -9.75
C LEU A 1 -18.15 12.39 -10.03
N ASP A 2 -19.33 12.82 -10.46
CA ASP A 2 -20.49 11.93 -10.73
C ASP A 2 -20.18 10.85 -11.77
N GLU A 3 -19.41 11.18 -12.82
CA GLU A 3 -18.99 10.22 -13.83
C GLU A 3 -18.08 9.13 -13.24
N LYS A 4 -17.11 9.52 -12.40
CA LYS A 4 -16.21 8.57 -11.74
C LYS A 4 -16.93 7.69 -10.71
N VAL A 5 -17.93 8.24 -10.02
CA VAL A 5 -18.76 7.47 -9.08
C VAL A 5 -19.62 6.46 -9.85
N ARG A 6 -20.24 6.86 -10.98
CA ARG A 6 -20.98 5.95 -11.84
C ARG A 6 -20.13 4.79 -12.37
N LEU A 7 -18.87 5.06 -12.73
CA LEU A 7 -17.95 4.00 -13.18
C LEU A 7 -17.64 2.96 -12.10
N LEU A 8 -17.75 3.34 -10.82
CA LEU A 8 -17.64 2.40 -9.69
C LEU A 8 -18.92 1.58 -9.47
N GLU A 9 -20.10 2.13 -9.82
CA GLU A 9 -21.38 1.44 -9.73
C GLU A 9 -21.60 0.47 -10.89
N GLU A 10 -21.04 0.77 -12.06
CA GLU A 10 -21.13 -0.06 -13.24
C GLU A 10 -20.19 -1.27 -13.09
N ASP A 11 -20.68 -2.49 -13.34
CA ASP A 11 -19.92 -3.75 -13.29
C ASP A 11 -18.76 -3.81 -14.33
N THR A 12 -18.49 -2.69 -14.97
CA THR A 12 -17.43 -2.48 -15.96
C THR A 12 -16.04 -2.43 -15.33
N TYR A 13 -15.93 -1.90 -14.11
CA TYR A 13 -14.67 -1.82 -13.38
C TYR A 13 -14.76 -2.62 -12.08
N ARG A 14 -14.07 -3.74 -12.06
CA ARG A 14 -13.91 -4.56 -10.85
C ARG A 14 -12.67 -4.10 -10.11
N LEU A 15 -12.88 -3.55 -8.94
CA LEU A 15 -11.82 -3.23 -8.00
C LEU A 15 -11.91 -4.22 -6.84
N SER A 16 -10.80 -4.81 -6.50
CA SER A 16 -10.61 -5.51 -5.23
C SER A 16 -10.79 -4.54 -4.04
N ASP A 17 -10.19 -4.83 -2.93
CA ASP A 17 -10.08 -3.89 -1.83
C ASP A 17 -9.28 -2.65 -2.25
N PHE A 18 -9.86 -1.46 -2.11
CA PHE A 18 -9.18 -0.21 -2.48
C PHE A 18 -9.33 0.88 -1.40
N SER A 19 -8.42 1.85 -1.43
CA SER A 19 -8.39 2.96 -0.46
C SER A 19 -8.11 4.27 -1.17
N GLU A 20 -8.65 5.37 -0.62
CA GLU A 20 -8.27 6.71 -1.05
C GLU A 20 -6.92 7.09 -0.41
N PHE A 21 -5.94 7.42 -1.23
CA PHE A 21 -4.56 7.69 -0.82
C PHE A 21 -4.04 9.07 -1.27
N GLY A 22 -4.94 9.99 -1.59
CA GLY A 22 -4.65 11.27 -2.23
C GLY A 22 -4.31 12.43 -1.31
N LEU A 23 -4.22 12.25 0.01
CA LEU A 23 -4.04 13.34 0.98
C LEU A 23 -2.94 14.33 0.58
N ARG A 24 -1.77 13.83 0.19
CA ARG A 24 -0.60 14.66 -0.16
C ARG A 24 -0.75 15.41 -1.49
N ARG A 25 -1.55 14.89 -2.42
CA ARG A 25 -1.70 15.39 -3.80
C ARG A 25 -3.08 15.97 -4.11
N ARG A 26 -3.91 16.18 -3.08
CA ARG A 26 -5.26 16.73 -3.25
C ARG A 26 -5.23 18.15 -3.82
N LEU A 27 -6.21 18.47 -4.63
CA LEU A 27 -6.40 19.82 -5.16
C LEU A 27 -6.77 20.83 -4.05
N SER A 28 -7.68 20.42 -3.16
CA SER A 28 -8.04 21.15 -1.94
C SER A 28 -8.57 20.19 -0.88
N ALA A 29 -8.80 20.68 0.33
CA ALA A 29 -9.40 19.90 1.40
C ALA A 29 -10.85 19.53 1.05
N GLU A 30 -11.60 20.48 0.51
CA GLU A 30 -12.99 20.32 0.10
C GLU A 30 -13.14 19.32 -1.05
N ALA A 31 -12.22 19.37 -2.04
CA ALA A 31 -12.24 18.43 -3.17
C ALA A 31 -12.00 16.99 -2.70
N GLN A 32 -11.04 16.77 -1.78
CA GLN A 32 -10.80 15.46 -1.20
C GLN A 32 -12.00 14.99 -0.36
N GLU A 33 -12.58 15.90 0.44
CA GLU A 33 -13.75 15.57 1.25
C GLU A 33 -14.93 15.12 0.39
N MET A 34 -15.22 15.87 -0.69
CA MET A 34 -16.26 15.50 -1.65
C MET A 34 -16.03 14.13 -2.28
N ALA A 35 -14.78 13.85 -2.68
CA ALA A 35 -14.43 12.57 -3.28
C ALA A 35 -14.58 11.40 -2.28
N VAL A 36 -14.04 11.54 -1.07
CA VAL A 36 -14.14 10.50 -0.03
C VAL A 36 -15.59 10.24 0.37
N LYS A 37 -16.39 11.31 0.51
CA LYS A 37 -17.81 11.18 0.83
C LYS A 37 -18.56 10.43 -0.27
N ALA A 38 -18.36 10.81 -1.54
CA ALA A 38 -19.01 10.17 -2.67
C ALA A 38 -18.70 8.69 -2.77
N ILE A 39 -17.41 8.30 -2.58
CA ILE A 39 -17.00 6.89 -2.59
C ILE A 39 -17.59 6.13 -1.41
N ALA A 40 -17.68 6.75 -0.24
CA ALA A 40 -18.22 6.10 0.96
C ALA A 40 -19.74 5.86 0.90
N GLU A 41 -20.46 6.62 0.08
CA GLU A 41 -21.93 6.55 -0.08
C GLU A 41 -22.37 5.70 -1.28
N VAL A 42 -21.43 5.27 -2.17
CA VAL A 42 -21.75 4.50 -3.36
C VAL A 42 -21.97 3.01 -3.02
N GLU A 43 -22.95 2.40 -3.68
CA GLU A 43 -23.10 0.93 -3.65
C GLU A 43 -22.07 0.30 -4.59
N LEU A 44 -21.11 -0.40 -4.01
CA LEU A 44 -20.06 -1.09 -4.75
C LEU A 44 -20.49 -2.52 -5.12
N PRO A 45 -19.97 -3.10 -6.21
CA PRO A 45 -20.11 -4.52 -6.50
C PRO A 45 -19.69 -5.39 -5.30
N ALA A 46 -20.27 -6.59 -5.19
CA ALA A 46 -20.10 -7.46 -4.02
C ALA A 46 -18.66 -7.90 -3.74
N ASP A 47 -17.79 -7.84 -4.72
CA ASP A 47 -16.36 -8.17 -4.65
C ASP A 47 -15.43 -6.94 -4.58
N SER A 48 -16.00 -5.74 -4.48
CA SER A 48 -15.26 -4.48 -4.36
C SER A 48 -15.52 -3.82 -3.03
N HIS A 49 -14.45 -3.47 -2.27
CA HIS A 49 -14.60 -2.84 -0.96
C HIS A 49 -13.78 -1.58 -0.82
N PHE A 50 -14.43 -0.49 -0.46
CA PHE A 50 -13.74 0.72 -0.03
C PHE A 50 -13.25 0.57 1.41
N ILE A 51 -11.94 0.35 1.58
CA ILE A 51 -11.34 0.08 2.89
C ILE A 51 -11.25 1.34 3.74
N GLY A 52 -11.00 2.51 3.14
CA GLY A 52 -10.88 3.77 3.87
C GLY A 52 -10.02 4.83 3.20
N THR A 53 -9.58 5.80 3.96
CA THR A 53 -8.81 6.96 3.47
C THR A 53 -7.52 7.18 4.25
N SER A 54 -6.50 7.69 3.58
CA SER A 54 -5.24 8.13 4.21
C SER A 54 -5.39 9.42 5.02
N ASN A 55 -6.53 10.12 4.89
CA ASN A 55 -6.84 11.32 5.66
C ASN A 55 -7.54 10.95 6.97
N VAL A 56 -6.79 10.93 8.08
CA VAL A 56 -7.30 10.58 9.42
C VAL A 56 -8.48 11.47 9.85
N TYR A 57 -8.50 12.75 9.47
CA TYR A 57 -9.61 13.64 9.75
C TYR A 57 -10.89 13.20 9.02
N LEU A 58 -10.80 12.89 7.73
CA LEU A 58 -11.94 12.40 6.96
C LEU A 58 -12.36 10.99 7.37
N ALA A 59 -11.41 10.14 7.72
CA ALA A 59 -11.72 8.83 8.30
C ALA A 59 -12.60 8.97 9.55
N LYS A 60 -12.21 9.85 10.48
CA LYS A 60 -13.01 10.15 11.67
C LYS A 60 -14.36 10.77 11.32
N LYS A 61 -14.38 11.75 10.38
CA LYS A 61 -15.59 12.48 10.00
C LYS A 61 -16.67 11.58 9.40
N PHE A 62 -16.28 10.63 8.56
CA PHE A 62 -17.18 9.73 7.83
C PHE A 62 -17.25 8.31 8.44
N ASN A 63 -16.69 8.11 9.62
CA ASN A 63 -16.62 6.82 10.30
C ASN A 63 -15.99 5.71 9.42
N LEU A 64 -14.92 6.07 8.70
CA LEU A 64 -14.14 5.18 7.86
C LEU A 64 -12.87 4.71 8.58
N LYS A 65 -12.26 3.65 8.07
CA LYS A 65 -10.96 3.20 8.56
C LYS A 65 -9.85 4.16 8.10
N PRO A 66 -8.98 4.67 9.00
CA PRO A 66 -7.74 5.30 8.57
C PRO A 66 -6.80 4.23 8.01
N VAL A 67 -6.30 4.46 6.81
CA VAL A 67 -5.38 3.54 6.13
C VAL A 67 -4.07 4.23 5.82
N GLY A 68 -3.00 3.46 5.78
CA GLY A 68 -1.67 3.97 5.48
C GLY A 68 -0.66 2.85 5.41
N THR A 69 0.50 3.20 4.90
CA THR A 69 1.65 2.30 4.81
C THR A 69 2.91 3.02 5.28
N MET A 70 4.01 2.27 5.36
CA MET A 70 5.34 2.79 5.58
C MET A 70 5.72 3.82 4.50
N ALA A 71 6.36 4.91 4.87
CA ALA A 71 6.83 5.94 3.95
C ALA A 71 8.28 5.71 3.52
N HIS A 72 8.66 6.20 2.31
CA HIS A 72 10.07 6.19 1.86
C HIS A 72 10.99 6.91 2.85
N GLU A 73 10.54 8.06 3.36
CA GLU A 73 11.31 8.87 4.32
C GLU A 73 11.66 8.11 5.59
N TRP A 74 10.80 7.21 6.05
CA TRP A 74 11.08 6.33 7.17
C TRP A 74 12.30 5.44 6.90
N ILE A 75 12.33 4.78 5.73
CA ILE A 75 13.43 3.90 5.33
C ILE A 75 14.71 4.70 5.11
N MET A 76 14.61 5.88 4.49
CA MET A 76 15.74 6.77 4.27
C MET A 76 16.34 7.27 5.58
N CYS A 77 15.51 7.71 6.53
CA CYS A 77 15.96 8.22 7.83
C CYS A 77 16.61 7.14 8.69
N THR A 78 16.08 5.91 8.68
CA THR A 78 16.63 4.81 9.47
C THR A 78 18.01 4.37 8.98
N GLY A 79 18.30 4.50 7.69
CA GLY A 79 19.62 4.23 7.11
C GLY A 79 20.68 5.29 7.43
N GLN A 80 20.27 6.52 7.72
CA GLN A 80 21.18 7.65 7.98
C GLN A 80 21.27 8.06 9.45
N GLY A 81 20.33 7.62 10.28
CA GLY A 81 20.04 8.16 11.61
C GLY A 81 21.02 7.84 12.72
N ASN A 82 22.19 7.25 12.46
CA ASN A 82 23.24 7.06 13.47
C ASN A 82 24.58 6.79 12.78
N HIS A 83 25.68 7.31 13.30
CA HIS A 83 27.05 7.08 12.78
C HIS A 83 27.46 5.60 12.68
N LYS A 84 26.65 4.69 13.16
CA LYS A 84 26.84 3.24 13.10
C LYS A 84 25.99 2.57 12.00
N HIS A 85 25.03 3.26 11.41
CA HIS A 85 24.15 2.67 10.40
C HIS A 85 24.79 2.80 9.02
N ASN A 86 24.74 1.70 8.28
CA ASN A 86 25.15 1.67 6.88
C ASN A 86 23.90 1.82 6.00
N PRO A 87 23.85 2.84 5.11
CA PRO A 87 22.72 3.05 4.21
C PRO A 87 22.35 1.82 3.36
N ALA A 88 23.29 0.93 3.10
CA ALA A 88 23.06 -0.32 2.39
C ALA A 88 22.08 -1.26 3.12
N TYR A 89 21.87 -1.06 4.43
CA TYR A 89 20.95 -1.85 5.27
C TYR A 89 19.73 -1.05 5.73
N SER A 90 19.42 0.08 5.08
CA SER A 90 18.27 0.94 5.48
C SER A 90 16.96 0.17 5.54
N ASN A 91 16.70 -0.72 4.57
CA ASN A 91 15.51 -1.56 4.58
C ASN A 91 15.47 -2.43 5.84
N TRP A 92 16.56 -3.12 6.15
CA TRP A 92 16.65 -3.98 7.31
C TRP A 92 16.42 -3.21 8.63
N TYR A 93 17.08 -2.06 8.81
CA TYR A 93 16.88 -1.22 10.00
C TYR A 93 15.45 -0.70 10.12
N ALA A 94 14.85 -0.32 8.99
CA ALA A 94 13.48 0.18 8.94
C ALA A 94 12.47 -0.91 9.33
N LEU A 95 12.63 -2.12 8.79
CA LEU A 95 11.77 -3.27 9.09
C LEU A 95 11.91 -3.71 10.55
N ASP A 96 13.13 -3.78 11.06
CA ASP A 96 13.42 -4.15 12.46
C ASP A 96 12.80 -3.13 13.45
N ALA A 97 12.99 -1.84 13.20
CA ALA A 97 12.41 -0.80 14.03
C ALA A 97 10.88 -0.80 13.96
N TRP A 98 10.30 -1.04 12.77
CA TRP A 98 8.84 -1.14 12.60
C TRP A 98 8.24 -2.29 13.39
N VAL A 99 8.86 -3.47 13.32
CA VAL A 99 8.41 -4.64 14.09
C VAL A 99 8.54 -4.41 15.59
N LYS A 100 9.59 -3.74 16.05
CA LYS A 100 9.77 -3.40 17.47
C LYS A 100 8.69 -2.47 17.99
N GLU A 101 8.24 -1.53 17.17
CA GLU A 101 7.21 -0.55 17.56
C GLU A 101 5.79 -1.09 17.41
N TYR A 102 5.48 -1.72 16.27
CA TYR A 102 4.12 -2.10 15.91
C TYR A 102 3.84 -3.60 15.94
N GLY A 103 4.87 -4.44 16.11
CA GLY A 103 4.73 -5.89 16.02
C GLY A 103 4.26 -6.31 14.63
N ILE A 104 3.13 -7.01 14.57
CA ILE A 104 2.47 -7.44 13.33
C ILE A 104 1.46 -6.43 12.79
N LEU A 105 1.21 -5.34 13.51
CA LEU A 105 0.25 -4.30 13.10
C LEU A 105 0.85 -3.42 12.00
N ASN A 106 -0.01 -2.87 11.14
CA ASN A 106 0.39 -1.98 10.05
C ASN A 106 1.47 -2.58 9.12
N GLY A 107 1.41 -3.88 8.93
CA GLY A 107 2.46 -4.69 8.32
C GLY A 107 2.45 -4.69 6.78
N ILE A 108 2.38 -3.53 6.12
CA ILE A 108 2.61 -3.41 4.66
C ILE A 108 3.95 -2.72 4.42
N ALA A 109 4.93 -3.49 3.95
CA ALA A 109 6.29 -3.01 3.73
C ALA A 109 6.45 -2.38 2.33
N LEU A 110 7.10 -1.21 2.27
CA LEU A 110 7.41 -0.51 1.03
C LEU A 110 8.70 -1.08 0.41
N THR A 111 8.69 -1.36 -0.90
CA THR A 111 9.72 -2.20 -1.52
C THR A 111 10.75 -1.47 -2.38
N ASP A 112 10.51 -0.21 -2.73
CA ASP A 112 11.25 0.47 -3.80
C ASP A 112 12.09 1.68 -3.36
N THR A 113 12.29 1.87 -2.05
CA THR A 113 13.05 3.04 -1.53
C THR A 113 14.49 3.09 -2.06
N ILE A 114 15.14 1.95 -2.20
CA ILE A 114 16.45 1.82 -2.87
C ILE A 114 16.23 1.12 -4.20
N THR A 115 15.97 -0.16 -4.19
CA THR A 115 15.47 -0.99 -5.28
C THR A 115 14.72 -2.18 -4.68
N THR A 116 13.80 -2.77 -5.44
CA THR A 116 13.11 -3.99 -5.05
C THR A 116 14.09 -5.13 -4.74
N ASP A 117 15.16 -5.26 -5.51
CA ASP A 117 16.16 -6.32 -5.28
C ASP A 117 16.92 -6.12 -3.96
N CYS A 118 17.26 -4.87 -3.61
CA CYS A 118 17.82 -4.56 -2.29
C CYS A 118 16.83 -4.86 -1.16
N PHE A 119 15.55 -4.57 -1.37
CA PHE A 119 14.52 -4.89 -0.40
C PHE A 119 14.40 -6.41 -0.18
N LEU A 120 14.34 -7.21 -1.25
CA LEU A 120 14.23 -8.67 -1.16
C LEU A 120 15.41 -9.33 -0.45
N ARG A 121 16.62 -8.77 -0.60
CA ARG A 121 17.80 -9.20 0.16
C ARG A 121 17.56 -9.11 1.68
N ASP A 122 16.88 -8.05 2.13
CA ASP A 122 16.68 -7.75 3.55
C ASP A 122 15.35 -8.32 4.08
N PHE A 123 14.35 -8.53 3.20
CA PHE A 123 13.02 -9.05 3.51
C PHE A 123 12.98 -10.57 3.51
N GLN A 124 13.77 -11.16 4.41
CA GLN A 124 13.91 -12.61 4.55
C GLN A 124 12.78 -13.23 5.40
N LEU A 125 12.84 -14.54 5.63
CA LEU A 125 11.76 -15.33 6.23
C LEU A 125 11.10 -14.67 7.45
N THR A 126 11.88 -14.08 8.35
CA THR A 126 11.35 -13.45 9.55
C THR A 126 10.39 -12.31 9.22
N TYR A 127 10.83 -11.33 8.41
CA TYR A 127 9.98 -10.19 8.04
C TYR A 127 8.89 -10.61 7.07
N ALA A 128 9.20 -11.46 6.10
CA ALA A 128 8.21 -11.98 5.16
C ALA A 128 7.05 -12.73 5.87
N THR A 129 7.33 -13.35 7.02
CA THR A 129 6.31 -13.98 7.85
C THR A 129 5.51 -12.95 8.66
N LEU A 130 6.19 -12.00 9.32
CA LEU A 130 5.58 -11.03 10.22
C LEU A 130 4.73 -10.00 9.49
N PHE A 131 5.19 -9.51 8.34
CA PHE A 131 4.44 -8.53 7.56
C PHE A 131 3.26 -9.19 6.84
N SER A 132 2.11 -8.49 6.84
CA SER A 132 0.89 -8.93 6.16
C SER A 132 0.97 -8.75 4.64
N GLY A 133 1.88 -7.91 4.15
CA GLY A 133 2.05 -7.69 2.72
C GLY A 133 3.14 -6.69 2.38
N VAL A 134 3.18 -6.35 1.10
CA VAL A 134 4.17 -5.44 0.50
C VAL A 134 3.49 -4.44 -0.42
N ARG A 135 4.12 -3.25 -0.62
CA ARG A 135 3.60 -2.17 -1.45
C ARG A 135 4.50 -1.90 -2.64
N HIS A 136 3.86 -1.82 -3.80
CA HIS A 136 4.39 -1.30 -5.06
C HIS A 136 4.14 0.21 -5.15
N ASP A 137 5.17 1.00 -5.42
CA ASP A 137 5.04 2.45 -5.59
C ASP A 137 5.82 2.99 -6.82
N SER A 138 6.48 2.12 -7.58
CA SER A 138 7.15 2.46 -8.84
C SER A 138 7.51 1.23 -9.68
N GLY A 139 7.67 1.44 -10.99
CA GLY A 139 8.05 0.42 -11.96
C GLY A 139 6.87 -0.34 -12.56
N ASP A 140 7.14 -1.43 -13.26
CA ASP A 140 6.11 -2.29 -13.82
C ASP A 140 5.44 -3.13 -12.73
N PRO A 141 4.12 -3.00 -12.54
CA PRO A 141 3.41 -3.70 -11.45
C PRO A 141 3.35 -5.22 -11.65
N TYR A 142 3.35 -5.71 -12.88
CA TYR A 142 3.29 -7.15 -13.16
C TYR A 142 4.64 -7.80 -12.87
N GLU A 143 5.74 -7.22 -13.38
CA GLU A 143 7.09 -7.69 -13.07
C GLU A 143 7.37 -7.67 -11.56
N TRP A 144 6.91 -6.62 -10.88
CA TRP A 144 7.03 -6.52 -9.43
C TRP A 144 6.20 -7.58 -8.72
N GLY A 145 4.96 -7.80 -9.13
CA GLY A 145 4.07 -8.82 -8.57
C GLY A 145 4.68 -10.22 -8.68
N ASP A 146 5.17 -10.57 -9.87
CA ASP A 146 5.85 -11.85 -10.13
C ASP A 146 7.08 -12.04 -9.23
N LYS A 147 7.91 -10.99 -9.07
CA LYS A 147 9.07 -11.01 -8.16
C LYS A 147 8.66 -11.26 -6.71
N MET A 148 7.59 -10.63 -6.23
CA MET A 148 7.10 -10.81 -4.86
C MET A 148 6.56 -12.23 -4.65
N ILE A 149 5.78 -12.75 -5.59
CA ILE A 149 5.24 -14.11 -5.55
C ILE A 149 6.38 -15.13 -5.55
N ALA A 150 7.35 -14.96 -6.44
CA ALA A 150 8.53 -15.84 -6.51
C ALA A 150 9.34 -15.81 -5.20
N HIS A 151 9.51 -14.62 -4.60
CA HIS A 151 10.22 -14.47 -3.33
C HIS A 151 9.49 -15.18 -2.19
N TYR A 152 8.18 -14.97 -2.01
CA TYR A 152 7.42 -15.68 -0.98
C TYR A 152 7.49 -17.20 -1.17
N ASN A 153 7.36 -17.69 -2.41
CA ASN A 153 7.48 -19.12 -2.72
C ASN A 153 8.88 -19.66 -2.35
N SER A 154 9.94 -18.90 -2.64
CA SER A 154 11.32 -19.30 -2.30
C SER A 154 11.55 -19.42 -0.79
N LEU A 155 10.79 -18.69 0.01
CA LEU A 155 10.81 -18.74 1.47
C LEU A 155 9.83 -19.77 2.07
N GLY A 156 9.10 -20.51 1.22
CA GLY A 156 8.08 -21.48 1.66
C GLY A 156 6.80 -20.82 2.21
N ILE A 157 6.55 -19.55 1.90
CA ILE A 157 5.36 -18.82 2.31
C ILE A 157 4.35 -18.86 1.16
N ASN A 158 3.09 -19.22 1.45
CA ASN A 158 2.02 -19.15 0.45
C ASN A 158 1.69 -17.69 0.12
N PRO A 159 1.93 -17.22 -1.12
CA PRO A 159 1.70 -15.81 -1.50
C PRO A 159 0.23 -15.38 -1.35
N ARG A 160 -0.72 -16.31 -1.45
CA ARG A 160 -2.16 -16.02 -1.29
C ARG A 160 -2.54 -15.60 0.14
N THR A 161 -1.66 -15.78 1.11
CA THR A 161 -1.84 -15.29 2.49
C THR A 161 -1.28 -13.90 2.70
N LYS A 162 -0.75 -13.27 1.64
CA LYS A 162 -0.09 -11.96 1.68
C LYS A 162 -0.81 -10.95 0.79
N THR A 163 -0.79 -9.70 1.20
CA THR A 163 -1.35 -8.59 0.42
C THR A 163 -0.28 -8.01 -0.50
N LEU A 164 -0.57 -7.92 -1.79
CA LEU A 164 0.17 -7.10 -2.73
C LEU A 164 -0.61 -5.79 -2.92
N LEU A 165 -0.09 -4.68 -2.41
CA LEU A 165 -0.72 -3.38 -2.48
C LEU A 165 -0.08 -2.54 -3.59
N PHE A 166 -0.87 -2.15 -4.56
CA PHE A 166 -0.45 -1.29 -5.67
C PHE A 166 -0.86 0.15 -5.40
N SER A 167 0.02 1.11 -5.64
CA SER A 167 -0.24 2.52 -5.29
C SER A 167 0.31 3.55 -6.27
N ASP A 168 0.97 3.15 -7.35
CA ASP A 168 1.52 4.08 -8.33
C ASP A 168 0.60 4.26 -9.54
N SER A 169 0.27 5.52 -9.81
CA SER A 169 -0.36 5.99 -11.06
C SER A 169 -1.60 5.18 -11.49
N LEU A 170 -2.41 4.75 -10.51
CA LEU A 170 -3.60 3.96 -10.77
C LEU A 170 -4.76 4.84 -11.25
N ASP A 171 -5.40 4.39 -12.30
CA ASP A 171 -6.75 4.73 -12.71
C ASP A 171 -7.64 3.47 -12.64
N PHE A 172 -8.93 3.59 -12.95
CA PHE A 172 -9.85 2.45 -12.86
C PHE A 172 -9.49 1.32 -13.82
N GLU A 173 -9.03 1.66 -15.05
CA GLU A 173 -8.65 0.65 -16.05
C GLU A 173 -7.45 -0.16 -15.58
N ARG A 174 -6.41 0.52 -15.09
CA ARG A 174 -5.20 -0.13 -14.55
C ARG A 174 -5.49 -0.93 -13.30
N ALA A 175 -6.31 -0.38 -12.39
CA ALA A 175 -6.68 -1.09 -11.18
C ALA A 175 -7.47 -2.38 -11.49
N THR A 176 -8.41 -2.32 -12.44
CA THR A 176 -9.16 -3.51 -12.91
C THR A 176 -8.25 -4.53 -13.59
N ALA A 177 -7.26 -4.08 -14.36
CA ALA A 177 -6.33 -4.98 -15.03
C ALA A 177 -5.36 -5.70 -14.06
N LEU A 178 -5.19 -5.16 -12.84
CA LEU A 178 -4.39 -5.78 -11.76
C LEU A 178 -5.20 -6.72 -10.87
N TYR A 179 -6.52 -6.67 -10.98
CA TYR A 179 -7.45 -7.55 -10.26
C TYR A 179 -7.56 -8.92 -10.91
#